data_2e955529665f8b107c3600e6e3cb34ba
#
_entry.id   2e955529665f8b107c3600e6e3cb34ba
#
_cell.length_a   1.000
_cell.length_b   1.000
_cell.length_c   1.000
_cell.angle_alpha   90.00
_cell.angle_beta   90.00
_cell.angle_gamma   90.00
#
_symmetry.space_group_name_H-M   'P 1'
#
loop_
_entity.id
_entity.type
_entity.pdbx_description
1 polymer ?
#
loop_
_entity_poly.entity_id
_entity_poly.type
_entity_poly.pdbx_seq_one_letter_code
_entity_poly.pdbx_strand_id
1 'polypeptide(L)'
;MTMPTPNSPLKIGTRGSPLALAQAFETRERLMAAFSLPEEAFEICIIKTTGDDRAMIAADRPLKEIGNKGLFTKEIEEALIAGRIDIAVHSMKDMPTEQPAGLILDCYLPREDPRDAFICHDHGSIHNLPMGAVVGSSSLRRRAQLLHRRPDLSVVEFRGNLQTRLKKLSDGVATATFLACAGLNRMKIPGVPMFPIAEEDMLPAIAQGAIGIERRIDDPTTQEMLAAIHDHDTGLRLAAERAFLAQLDGSCET
;
A
#
# COMPACT_ATOMS: atom_id res chain seq x y z
N MET A 1 13.47 28.31 -4.90
CA MET A 1 12.54 27.23 -5.31
C MET A 1 11.73 27.65 -6.51
N THR A 2 11.76 26.88 -7.59
CA THR A 2 10.90 27.12 -8.76
C THR A 2 9.63 26.29 -8.59
N MET A 3 8.48 26.96 -8.41
CA MET A 3 7.19 26.28 -8.21
C MET A 3 6.74 25.62 -9.53
N PRO A 4 6.08 24.46 -9.44
CA PRO A 4 5.45 23.83 -10.60
C PRO A 4 4.41 24.76 -11.24
N THR A 5 4.30 24.67 -12.56
CA THR A 5 3.32 25.44 -13.35
C THR A 5 2.66 24.51 -14.37
N PRO A 6 1.54 24.93 -15.00
CA PRO A 6 0.92 24.13 -16.06
C PRO A 6 1.86 23.84 -17.24
N ASN A 7 2.84 24.71 -17.50
CA ASN A 7 3.83 24.51 -18.58
C ASN A 7 5.05 23.65 -18.12
N SER A 8 5.22 23.46 -16.83
CA SER A 8 6.27 22.64 -16.22
C SER A 8 5.72 21.98 -14.95
N PRO A 9 4.85 20.98 -15.11
CA PRO A 9 4.19 20.33 -13.98
C PRO A 9 5.15 19.46 -13.17
N LEU A 10 4.89 19.33 -11.87
CA LEU A 10 5.52 18.32 -11.02
C LEU A 10 4.96 16.95 -11.41
N LYS A 11 5.84 16.02 -11.77
CA LYS A 11 5.48 14.67 -12.21
C LYS A 11 5.44 13.71 -11.04
N ILE A 12 4.25 13.21 -10.73
CA ILE A 12 3.97 12.28 -9.64
C ILE A 12 3.87 10.86 -10.18
N GLY A 13 4.87 10.04 -9.96
CA GLY A 13 4.90 8.65 -10.37
C GLY A 13 4.11 7.75 -9.43
N THR A 14 3.34 6.81 -9.99
CA THR A 14 2.58 5.82 -9.24
C THR A 14 2.25 4.60 -10.08
N ARG A 15 1.79 3.52 -9.44
CA ARG A 15 1.24 2.34 -10.12
C ARG A 15 -0.14 2.62 -10.70
N GLY A 16 -0.56 1.80 -11.67
CA GLY A 16 -1.88 1.93 -12.31
C GLY A 16 -3.06 1.32 -11.55
N SER A 17 -2.88 0.78 -10.33
CA SER A 17 -4.00 0.23 -9.57
C SER A 17 -4.90 1.35 -9.03
N PRO A 18 -6.24 1.12 -8.91
CA PRO A 18 -7.15 2.15 -8.40
C PRO A 18 -6.73 2.73 -7.04
N LEU A 19 -6.22 1.88 -6.13
CA LEU A 19 -5.74 2.35 -4.82
C LEU A 19 -4.48 3.22 -4.95
N ALA A 20 -3.53 2.83 -5.80
CA ALA A 20 -2.32 3.62 -6.01
C ALA A 20 -2.64 4.99 -6.63
N LEU A 21 -3.58 5.04 -7.57
CA LEU A 21 -4.07 6.30 -8.13
C LEU A 21 -4.75 7.18 -7.06
N ALA A 22 -5.60 6.59 -6.20
CA ALA A 22 -6.21 7.33 -5.10
C ALA A 22 -5.17 7.95 -4.16
N GLN A 23 -4.07 7.23 -3.88
CA GLN A 23 -2.96 7.74 -3.07
C GLN A 23 -2.18 8.87 -3.77
N ALA A 24 -1.95 8.74 -5.07
CA ALA A 24 -1.31 9.81 -5.85
C ALA A 24 -2.19 11.06 -5.94
N PHE A 25 -3.49 10.91 -6.11
CA PHE A 25 -4.44 12.04 -6.08
C PHE A 25 -4.50 12.69 -4.69
N GLU A 26 -4.51 11.92 -3.60
CA GLU A 26 -4.42 12.47 -2.23
C GLU A 26 -3.14 13.30 -2.05
N THR A 27 -2.00 12.81 -2.55
CA THR A 27 -0.73 13.55 -2.51
C THR A 27 -0.81 14.85 -3.30
N ARG A 28 -1.34 14.81 -4.52
CA ARG A 28 -1.55 15.99 -5.36
C ARG A 28 -2.44 17.03 -4.68
N GLU A 29 -3.59 16.61 -4.15
CA GLU A 29 -4.53 17.50 -3.46
C GLU A 29 -3.88 18.21 -2.27
N ARG A 30 -3.05 17.52 -1.49
CA ARG A 30 -2.31 18.12 -0.37
C ARG A 30 -1.28 19.14 -0.84
N LEU A 31 -0.54 18.84 -1.91
CA LEU A 31 0.41 19.80 -2.49
C LEU A 31 -0.32 21.01 -3.09
N MET A 32 -1.43 20.80 -3.79
CA MET A 32 -2.29 21.88 -4.30
C MET A 32 -2.73 22.81 -3.15
N ALA A 33 -3.20 22.23 -2.06
CA ALA A 33 -3.68 23.00 -0.91
C ALA A 33 -2.53 23.74 -0.19
N ALA A 34 -1.38 23.10 0.01
CA ALA A 34 -0.23 23.67 0.71
C ALA A 34 0.36 24.88 -0.03
N PHE A 35 0.36 24.86 -1.37
CA PHE A 35 1.00 25.89 -2.19
C PHE A 35 0.02 26.74 -3.01
N SER A 36 -1.30 26.53 -2.84
CA SER A 36 -2.35 27.21 -3.63
C SER A 36 -2.11 27.09 -5.14
N LEU A 37 -1.69 25.92 -5.61
CA LEU A 37 -1.41 25.63 -7.01
C LEU A 37 -2.62 24.96 -7.70
N PRO A 38 -2.83 25.21 -8.99
CA PRO A 38 -3.89 24.57 -9.76
C PRO A 38 -3.53 23.09 -10.06
N GLU A 39 -4.53 22.31 -10.43
CA GLU A 39 -4.36 20.88 -10.73
C GLU A 39 -3.37 20.65 -11.89
N GLU A 40 -3.40 21.50 -12.89
CA GLU A 40 -2.53 21.45 -14.08
C GLU A 40 -1.04 21.64 -13.78
N ALA A 41 -0.70 22.13 -12.57
CA ALA A 41 0.69 22.18 -12.09
C ALA A 41 1.24 20.81 -11.67
N PHE A 42 0.43 19.74 -11.77
CA PHE A 42 0.80 18.38 -11.39
C PHE A 42 0.40 17.38 -12.48
N GLU A 43 1.30 16.47 -12.80
CA GLU A 43 1.06 15.39 -13.77
C GLU A 43 1.14 14.03 -13.06
N ILE A 44 0.08 13.21 -13.14
CA ILE A 44 0.11 11.84 -12.64
C ILE A 44 0.67 10.91 -13.71
N CYS A 45 1.85 10.33 -13.44
CA CYS A 45 2.56 9.43 -14.34
C CYS A 45 2.34 7.97 -13.90
N ILE A 46 1.56 7.22 -14.68
CA ILE A 46 1.32 5.80 -14.41
C ILE A 46 2.49 4.97 -14.93
N ILE A 47 3.15 4.25 -14.02
CA ILE A 47 4.27 3.36 -14.34
C ILE A 47 3.81 1.91 -14.13
N LYS A 48 3.95 1.10 -15.20
CA LYS A 48 3.70 -0.34 -15.10
C LYS A 48 4.86 -1.02 -14.41
N THR A 49 4.55 -1.81 -13.39
CA THR A 49 5.56 -2.58 -12.65
C THR A 49 5.44 -4.07 -12.97
N THR A 50 6.52 -4.80 -12.79
CA THR A 50 6.54 -6.27 -12.95
C THR A 50 5.47 -6.95 -12.07
N GLY A 51 5.23 -6.45 -10.85
CA GLY A 51 4.22 -6.98 -9.94
C GLY A 51 2.76 -6.76 -10.39
N ASP A 52 2.53 -5.87 -11.37
CA ASP A 52 1.20 -5.60 -11.96
C ASP A 52 0.91 -6.47 -13.20
N ASP A 53 1.84 -7.35 -13.60
CA ASP A 53 1.64 -8.21 -14.76
C ASP A 53 0.48 -9.21 -14.51
N ARG A 54 -0.56 -9.09 -15.36
CA ARG A 54 -1.77 -9.91 -15.28
C ARG A 54 -1.48 -11.41 -15.45
N ALA A 55 -0.47 -11.78 -16.25
CA ALA A 55 -0.09 -13.17 -16.45
C ALA A 55 0.52 -13.76 -15.16
N MET A 56 1.33 -12.97 -14.44
CA MET A 56 1.91 -13.37 -13.16
C MET A 56 0.86 -13.45 -12.05
N ILE A 57 -0.11 -12.52 -12.04
CA ILE A 57 -1.23 -12.54 -11.09
C ILE A 57 -2.15 -13.75 -11.35
N ALA A 58 -2.43 -14.07 -12.61
CA ALA A 58 -3.28 -15.18 -13.02
C ALA A 58 -2.66 -16.55 -12.76
N ALA A 59 -1.32 -16.65 -12.79
CA ALA A 59 -0.59 -17.88 -12.51
C ALA A 59 -0.63 -18.29 -11.01
N ASP A 60 -1.15 -17.44 -10.14
CA ASP A 60 -1.31 -17.63 -8.68
C ASP A 60 -0.04 -18.16 -7.96
N ARG A 61 1.15 -17.95 -8.56
CA ARG A 61 2.43 -18.39 -8.00
C ARG A 61 2.82 -17.57 -6.79
N PRO A 62 3.39 -18.17 -5.74
CA PRO A 62 3.92 -17.44 -4.58
C PRO A 62 4.91 -16.35 -5.01
N LEU A 63 4.82 -15.14 -4.41
CA LEU A 63 5.74 -14.03 -4.72
C LEU A 63 7.21 -14.43 -4.53
N LYS A 64 7.49 -15.37 -3.62
CA LYS A 64 8.82 -15.98 -3.39
C LYS A 64 9.47 -16.58 -4.64
N GLU A 65 8.66 -17.11 -5.55
CA GLU A 65 9.17 -17.75 -6.78
C GLU A 65 9.49 -16.76 -7.90
N ILE A 66 9.06 -15.49 -7.75
CA ILE A 66 9.12 -14.49 -8.81
C ILE A 66 10.30 -13.51 -8.61
N GLY A 67 10.92 -13.47 -7.40
CA GLY A 67 12.02 -12.58 -7.06
C GLY A 67 11.66 -11.63 -5.92
N ASN A 68 12.57 -11.45 -4.97
CA ASN A 68 12.25 -11.03 -3.61
C ASN A 68 12.24 -9.54 -3.31
N LYS A 69 12.79 -8.64 -4.11
CA LYS A 69 12.84 -7.20 -3.76
C LYS A 69 12.43 -6.35 -4.96
N GLY A 70 11.55 -5.38 -4.73
CA GLY A 70 11.26 -4.34 -5.71
C GLY A 70 10.26 -4.70 -6.82
N LEU A 71 9.48 -5.77 -6.72
CA LEU A 71 8.48 -6.15 -7.75
C LEU A 71 7.47 -5.04 -8.08
N PHE A 72 7.24 -4.13 -7.14
CA PHE A 72 6.28 -3.03 -7.27
C PHE A 72 6.92 -1.65 -7.28
N THR A 73 8.26 -1.56 -7.08
CA THR A 73 8.95 -0.28 -6.89
C THR A 73 10.04 -0.03 -7.92
N LYS A 74 10.73 -1.08 -8.41
CA LYS A 74 11.91 -0.98 -9.26
C LYS A 74 11.73 -0.05 -10.46
N GLU A 75 10.69 -0.24 -11.26
CA GLU A 75 10.46 0.56 -12.47
C GLU A 75 10.10 2.02 -12.14
N ILE A 76 9.50 2.25 -10.96
CA ILE A 76 9.20 3.59 -10.46
C ILE A 76 10.49 4.27 -9.98
N GLU A 77 11.31 3.57 -9.20
CA GLU A 77 12.61 4.04 -8.73
C GLU A 77 13.55 4.35 -9.91
N GLU A 78 13.59 3.50 -10.94
CA GLU A 78 14.32 3.76 -12.19
C GLU A 78 13.81 5.01 -12.93
N ALA A 79 12.50 5.26 -12.91
CA ALA A 79 11.92 6.45 -13.51
C ALA A 79 12.30 7.72 -12.73
N LEU A 80 12.35 7.61 -11.39
CA LEU A 80 12.72 8.70 -10.49
C LEU A 80 14.21 9.04 -10.63
N ILE A 81 15.10 8.04 -10.65
CA ILE A 81 16.54 8.23 -10.88
C ILE A 81 16.81 8.84 -12.26
N ALA A 82 16.09 8.40 -13.29
CA ALA A 82 16.22 8.92 -14.65
C ALA A 82 15.58 10.30 -14.87
N GLY A 83 14.96 10.92 -13.84
CA GLY A 83 14.29 12.21 -13.94
C GLY A 83 13.06 12.21 -14.83
N ARG A 84 12.46 11.05 -15.11
CA ARG A 84 11.19 10.94 -15.84
C ARG A 84 9.99 11.32 -14.98
N ILE A 85 10.12 11.20 -13.67
CA ILE A 85 9.21 11.68 -12.64
C ILE A 85 9.99 12.45 -11.58
N ASP A 86 9.32 13.28 -10.80
CA ASP A 86 9.94 14.12 -9.78
C ASP A 86 9.78 13.54 -8.39
N ILE A 87 8.63 12.94 -8.11
CA ILE A 87 8.33 12.23 -6.87
C ILE A 87 7.60 10.92 -7.19
N ALA A 88 7.68 9.94 -6.27
CA ALA A 88 7.01 8.66 -6.38
C ALA A 88 6.13 8.39 -5.15
N VAL A 89 4.89 7.96 -5.36
CA VAL A 89 3.91 7.70 -4.29
C VAL A 89 3.74 6.21 -4.07
N HIS A 90 3.91 5.78 -2.82
CA HIS A 90 3.91 4.37 -2.43
C HIS A 90 3.01 4.07 -1.24
N SER A 91 2.42 2.87 -1.25
CA SER A 91 1.92 2.23 -0.02
C SER A 91 3.12 1.75 0.80
N MET A 92 3.33 2.29 1.99
CA MET A 92 4.54 2.05 2.78
C MET A 92 4.77 0.59 3.18
N LYS A 93 3.71 -0.19 3.33
CA LYS A 93 3.82 -1.63 3.63
C LYS A 93 4.45 -2.46 2.51
N ASP A 94 4.49 -1.91 1.28
CA ASP A 94 5.04 -2.57 0.10
C ASP A 94 6.49 -2.12 -0.17
N MET A 95 7.01 -1.14 0.63
CA MET A 95 8.35 -0.57 0.47
C MET A 95 9.40 -1.35 1.26
N PRO A 96 10.53 -1.70 0.64
CA PRO A 96 11.71 -2.19 1.34
C PRO A 96 12.18 -1.19 2.40
N THR A 97 12.91 -1.68 3.40
CA THR A 97 13.51 -0.81 4.44
C THR A 97 14.65 0.03 3.91
N GLU A 98 15.36 -0.46 2.90
CA GLU A 98 16.44 0.24 2.20
C GLU A 98 15.97 0.75 0.84
N GLN A 99 16.29 1.99 0.53
CA GLN A 99 16.05 2.59 -0.78
C GLN A 99 17.32 2.50 -1.65
N PRO A 100 17.19 2.52 -2.99
CA PRO A 100 18.32 2.61 -3.91
C PRO A 100 19.17 3.86 -3.66
N ALA A 101 20.47 3.76 -3.96
CA ALA A 101 21.37 4.90 -3.87
C ALA A 101 20.85 6.09 -4.71
N GLY A 102 20.88 7.29 -4.12
CA GLY A 102 20.37 8.51 -4.74
C GLY A 102 18.89 8.80 -4.48
N LEU A 103 18.14 7.87 -3.88
CA LEU A 103 16.74 8.07 -3.48
C LEU A 103 16.60 8.14 -1.97
N ILE A 104 15.55 8.84 -1.53
CA ILE A 104 15.18 8.94 -0.12
C ILE A 104 13.65 8.93 0.01
N LEU A 105 13.16 8.29 1.06
CA LEU A 105 11.76 8.21 1.43
C LEU A 105 11.60 8.83 2.82
N ASP A 106 11.38 10.14 2.86
CA ASP A 106 11.38 10.98 4.07
C ASP A 106 10.10 11.81 4.24
N CYS A 107 9.12 11.66 3.34
CA CYS A 107 7.82 12.31 3.46
C CYS A 107 6.71 11.26 3.59
N TYR A 108 5.88 11.43 4.62
CA TYR A 108 4.72 10.58 4.91
C TYR A 108 3.48 11.44 5.10
N LEU A 109 2.36 11.00 4.52
CA LEU A 109 1.07 11.64 4.76
C LEU A 109 0.45 11.13 6.07
N PRO A 110 -0.53 11.85 6.65
CA PRO A 110 -1.27 11.37 7.83
C PRO A 110 -1.73 9.94 7.65
N ARG A 111 -1.42 9.09 8.62
CA ARG A 111 -1.67 7.65 8.56
C ARG A 111 -3.16 7.36 8.65
N GLU A 112 -3.69 6.62 7.72
CA GLU A 112 -5.03 6.04 7.78
C GLU A 112 -5.03 4.82 8.72
N ASP A 113 -6.22 4.33 9.09
CA ASP A 113 -6.41 3.18 10.00
C ASP A 113 -5.49 1.99 9.63
N PRO A 114 -4.52 1.62 10.48
CA PRO A 114 -3.55 0.56 10.19
C PRO A 114 -4.14 -0.84 10.27
N ARG A 115 -5.34 -1.00 10.87
CA ARG A 115 -5.94 -2.31 11.13
C ARG A 115 -6.28 -3.07 9.87
N ASP A 116 -6.36 -4.38 10.03
CA ASP A 116 -7.02 -5.24 9.05
C ASP A 116 -8.53 -5.21 9.25
N ALA A 117 -9.28 -5.35 8.16
CA ALA A 117 -10.72 -5.55 8.19
C ALA A 117 -11.04 -7.01 7.84
N PHE A 118 -11.89 -7.62 8.63
CA PHE A 118 -12.55 -8.87 8.30
C PHE A 118 -13.72 -8.57 7.36
N ILE A 119 -13.79 -9.26 6.24
CA ILE A 119 -14.82 -9.10 5.21
C ILE A 119 -15.56 -10.43 5.08
N CYS A 120 -16.83 -10.40 5.46
CA CYS A 120 -17.73 -11.55 5.35
C CYS A 120 -19.17 -11.05 5.30
N HIS A 121 -20.01 -11.66 4.46
CA HIS A 121 -21.41 -11.27 4.34
C HIS A 121 -22.27 -11.79 5.51
N ASP A 122 -21.96 -13.00 6.00
CA ASP A 122 -22.83 -13.70 6.93
C ASP A 122 -22.36 -13.65 8.39
N HIS A 123 -21.09 -13.27 8.62
CA HIS A 123 -20.47 -13.32 9.95
C HIS A 123 -19.71 -12.02 10.25
N GLY A 124 -19.94 -11.43 11.44
CA GLY A 124 -19.34 -10.18 11.86
C GLY A 124 -17.93 -10.28 12.44
N SER A 125 -17.40 -11.50 12.65
CA SER A 125 -16.06 -11.69 13.21
C SER A 125 -15.46 -13.05 12.84
N ILE A 126 -14.13 -13.17 12.98
CA ILE A 126 -13.38 -14.43 12.82
C ILE A 126 -13.90 -15.53 13.76
N HIS A 127 -14.31 -15.14 14.97
CA HIS A 127 -14.77 -16.08 15.98
C HIS A 127 -16.11 -16.74 15.62
N ASN A 128 -16.93 -16.06 14.82
CA ASN A 128 -18.25 -16.52 14.42
C ASN A 128 -18.25 -17.38 13.15
N LEU A 129 -17.09 -17.57 12.52
CA LEU A 129 -16.98 -18.44 11.36
C LEU A 129 -17.28 -19.90 11.74
N PRO A 130 -18.04 -20.64 10.90
CA PRO A 130 -18.24 -22.07 11.08
C PRO A 130 -16.91 -22.84 11.12
N MET A 131 -16.91 -23.97 11.81
CA MET A 131 -15.77 -24.89 11.80
C MET A 131 -15.46 -25.34 10.36
N GLY A 132 -14.19 -25.30 9.99
CA GLY A 132 -13.74 -25.67 8.65
C GLY A 132 -14.00 -24.63 7.56
N ALA A 133 -14.50 -23.43 7.90
CA ALA A 133 -14.77 -22.38 6.91
C ALA A 133 -13.51 -22.01 6.14
N VAL A 134 -13.69 -21.67 4.86
CA VAL A 134 -12.61 -21.29 3.96
C VAL A 134 -12.39 -19.76 4.03
N VAL A 135 -11.17 -19.34 4.31
CA VAL A 135 -10.77 -17.92 4.35
C VAL A 135 -9.75 -17.63 3.27
N GLY A 136 -10.00 -16.60 2.47
CA GLY A 136 -9.13 -16.19 1.39
C GLY A 136 -8.02 -15.25 1.87
N SER A 137 -6.74 -15.67 1.79
CA SER A 137 -5.61 -14.82 2.11
C SER A 137 -4.30 -15.32 1.50
N SER A 138 -3.57 -14.46 0.81
CA SER A 138 -2.20 -14.72 0.34
C SER A 138 -1.14 -14.07 1.25
N SER A 139 -1.54 -13.47 2.36
CA SER A 139 -0.63 -12.88 3.34
C SER A 139 -0.22 -13.92 4.37
N LEU A 140 1.09 -14.22 4.46
CA LEU A 140 1.65 -15.13 5.47
C LEU A 140 1.35 -14.64 6.89
N ARG A 141 1.49 -13.34 7.13
CA ARG A 141 1.18 -12.70 8.42
C ARG A 141 -0.26 -12.96 8.86
N ARG A 142 -1.24 -12.70 7.97
CA ARG A 142 -2.67 -12.91 8.26
C ARG A 142 -2.98 -14.39 8.45
N ARG A 143 -2.41 -15.25 7.60
CA ARG A 143 -2.59 -16.70 7.68
C ARG A 143 -2.07 -17.26 8.99
N ALA A 144 -0.87 -16.89 9.40
CA ALA A 144 -0.26 -17.37 10.64
C ALA A 144 -1.08 -16.96 11.87
N GLN A 145 -1.47 -15.69 11.97
CA GLN A 145 -2.27 -15.19 13.09
C GLN A 145 -3.69 -15.78 13.12
N LEU A 146 -4.32 -15.95 11.94
CA LEU A 146 -5.62 -16.58 11.84
C LEU A 146 -5.57 -18.04 12.33
N LEU A 147 -4.64 -18.84 11.79
CA LEU A 147 -4.54 -20.26 12.11
C LEU A 147 -4.03 -20.52 13.53
N HIS A 148 -3.29 -19.58 14.14
CA HIS A 148 -2.96 -19.65 15.55
C HIS A 148 -4.22 -19.59 16.45
N ARG A 149 -5.20 -18.77 16.09
CA ARG A 149 -6.46 -18.60 16.85
C ARG A 149 -7.56 -19.59 16.46
N ARG A 150 -7.61 -19.93 15.18
CA ARG A 150 -8.63 -20.79 14.57
C ARG A 150 -7.96 -21.84 13.69
N PRO A 151 -7.30 -22.85 14.31
CA PRO A 151 -6.59 -23.92 13.58
C PRO A 151 -7.54 -24.84 12.78
N ASP A 152 -8.82 -24.75 13.06
CA ASP A 152 -9.88 -25.47 12.34
C ASP A 152 -10.22 -24.88 10.97
N LEU A 153 -9.81 -23.64 10.67
CA LEU A 153 -10.12 -22.96 9.40
C LEU A 153 -9.19 -23.40 8.28
N SER A 154 -9.67 -23.30 7.04
CA SER A 154 -8.88 -23.52 5.84
C SER A 154 -8.51 -22.19 5.21
N VAL A 155 -7.25 -22.02 4.76
CA VAL A 155 -6.80 -20.80 4.10
C VAL A 155 -6.40 -21.11 2.66
N VAL A 156 -7.03 -20.38 1.72
CA VAL A 156 -6.78 -20.50 0.28
C VAL A 156 -6.12 -19.23 -0.26
N GLU A 157 -5.34 -19.38 -1.35
CA GLU A 157 -4.74 -18.25 -2.03
C GLU A 157 -5.80 -17.25 -2.55
N PHE A 158 -5.58 -15.96 -2.30
CA PHE A 158 -6.57 -14.93 -2.57
C PHE A 158 -5.90 -13.66 -3.10
N ARG A 159 -5.32 -13.76 -4.30
CA ARG A 159 -4.57 -12.70 -4.97
C ARG A 159 -5.44 -11.75 -5.76
N GLY A 160 -4.85 -10.62 -6.10
CA GLY A 160 -5.46 -9.55 -6.87
C GLY A 160 -5.56 -8.25 -6.07
N ASN A 161 -5.99 -7.19 -6.74
CA ASN A 161 -6.32 -5.93 -6.10
C ASN A 161 -7.60 -6.06 -5.26
N LEU A 162 -7.99 -4.98 -4.60
CA LEU A 162 -9.16 -4.94 -3.71
C LEU A 162 -10.44 -5.39 -4.43
N GLN A 163 -10.73 -4.88 -5.63
CA GLN A 163 -11.91 -5.24 -6.41
C GLN A 163 -11.92 -6.72 -6.81
N THR A 164 -10.77 -7.25 -7.24
CA THR A 164 -10.62 -8.66 -7.59
C THR A 164 -10.92 -9.57 -6.40
N ARG A 165 -10.44 -9.20 -5.20
CA ARG A 165 -10.69 -9.99 -3.98
C ARG A 165 -12.14 -9.93 -3.54
N LEU A 166 -12.78 -8.76 -3.61
CA LEU A 166 -14.21 -8.63 -3.33
C LEU A 166 -15.05 -9.47 -4.31
N LYS A 167 -14.67 -9.45 -5.59
CA LYS A 167 -15.33 -10.30 -6.59
C LYS A 167 -15.16 -11.79 -6.27
N LYS A 168 -13.95 -12.26 -5.97
CA LYS A 168 -13.72 -13.66 -5.57
C LYS A 168 -14.56 -14.05 -4.35
N LEU A 169 -14.76 -13.14 -3.40
CA LEU A 169 -15.62 -13.36 -2.23
C LEU A 169 -17.08 -13.51 -2.66
N SER A 170 -17.59 -12.61 -3.49
CA SER A 170 -18.97 -12.70 -4.02
C SER A 170 -19.20 -13.91 -4.92
N ASP A 171 -18.17 -14.40 -5.59
CA ASP A 171 -18.20 -15.62 -6.40
C ASP A 171 -18.15 -16.92 -5.54
N GLY A 172 -18.08 -16.79 -4.21
CA GLY A 172 -18.08 -17.92 -3.28
C GLY A 172 -16.75 -18.70 -3.21
N VAL A 173 -15.63 -18.15 -3.68
CA VAL A 173 -14.30 -18.79 -3.60
C VAL A 173 -13.85 -18.98 -2.16
N ALA A 174 -14.30 -18.11 -1.26
CA ALA A 174 -14.07 -18.18 0.18
C ALA A 174 -15.27 -17.61 0.93
N THR A 175 -15.47 -18.04 2.17
CA THR A 175 -16.50 -17.51 3.09
C THR A 175 -16.15 -16.10 3.58
N ALA A 176 -14.87 -15.85 3.78
CA ALA A 176 -14.37 -14.57 4.29
C ALA A 176 -12.99 -14.24 3.70
N THR A 177 -12.61 -12.98 3.82
CA THR A 177 -11.25 -12.51 3.49
C THR A 177 -10.82 -11.36 4.40
N PHE A 178 -9.56 -10.94 4.26
CA PHE A 178 -9.01 -9.78 4.96
C PHE A 178 -8.55 -8.72 3.98
N LEU A 179 -8.89 -7.46 4.27
CA LEU A 179 -8.40 -6.29 3.56
C LEU A 179 -7.86 -5.27 4.57
N ALA A 180 -6.98 -4.37 4.15
CA ALA A 180 -6.57 -3.27 5.02
C ALA A 180 -7.68 -2.22 5.09
N CYS A 181 -8.05 -1.76 6.29
CA CYS A 181 -9.04 -0.70 6.50
C CYS A 181 -8.71 0.55 5.68
N ALA A 182 -7.43 0.98 5.69
CA ALA A 182 -6.96 2.11 4.92
C ALA A 182 -7.27 2.03 3.42
N GLY A 183 -7.17 0.83 2.83
CA GLY A 183 -7.51 0.64 1.41
C GLY A 183 -9.01 0.79 1.14
N LEU A 184 -9.84 0.25 2.03
CA LEU A 184 -11.30 0.36 1.93
C LEU A 184 -11.77 1.80 2.13
N ASN A 185 -11.22 2.50 3.13
CA ASN A 185 -11.55 3.89 3.45
C ASN A 185 -11.20 4.83 2.28
N ARG A 186 -9.99 4.70 1.70
CA ARG A 186 -9.57 5.51 0.55
C ARG A 186 -10.39 5.24 -0.71
N MET A 187 -10.75 3.99 -0.92
CA MET A 187 -11.55 3.60 -2.10
C MET A 187 -13.04 3.90 -1.95
N LYS A 188 -13.53 4.17 -0.74
CA LYS A 188 -14.93 4.49 -0.44
C LYS A 188 -15.93 3.55 -1.12
N ILE A 189 -15.63 2.23 -1.13
CA ILE A 189 -16.47 1.25 -1.82
C ILE A 189 -17.75 1.03 -1.00
N PRO A 190 -18.94 1.32 -1.56
CA PRO A 190 -20.19 1.15 -0.83
C PRO A 190 -20.54 -0.34 -0.67
N GLY A 191 -21.25 -0.66 0.42
CA GLY A 191 -21.86 -1.98 0.61
C GLY A 191 -20.90 -3.12 0.96
N VAL A 192 -19.64 -2.83 1.25
CA VAL A 192 -18.69 -3.84 1.73
C VAL A 192 -18.90 -4.06 3.23
N PRO A 193 -19.27 -5.27 3.68
CA PRO A 193 -19.41 -5.58 5.10
C PRO A 193 -18.00 -5.65 5.74
N MET A 194 -17.55 -4.52 6.26
CA MET A 194 -16.22 -4.33 6.82
C MET A 194 -16.29 -4.33 8.35
N PHE A 195 -15.58 -5.25 8.98
CA PHE A 195 -15.43 -5.34 10.43
C PHE A 195 -13.95 -5.15 10.79
N PRO A 196 -13.54 -3.96 11.28
CA PRO A 196 -12.17 -3.74 11.72
C PRO A 196 -11.78 -4.71 12.83
N ILE A 197 -10.63 -5.36 12.69
CA ILE A 197 -10.10 -6.32 13.66
C ILE A 197 -9.24 -5.55 14.67
N ALA A 198 -9.43 -5.81 15.95
CA ALA A 198 -8.58 -5.24 16.99
C ALA A 198 -7.11 -5.67 16.81
N GLU A 199 -6.18 -4.80 17.16
CA GLU A 199 -4.74 -5.08 16.98
C GLU A 199 -4.28 -6.26 17.84
N GLU A 200 -4.94 -6.50 18.97
CA GLU A 200 -4.71 -7.66 19.85
C GLU A 200 -5.11 -8.98 19.18
N ASP A 201 -6.07 -8.93 18.24
CA ASP A 201 -6.53 -10.10 17.49
C ASP A 201 -5.75 -10.32 16.21
N MET A 202 -5.32 -9.27 15.56
CA MET A 202 -4.50 -9.35 14.35
C MET A 202 -3.59 -8.12 14.22
N LEU A 203 -2.31 -8.29 14.53
CA LEU A 203 -1.31 -7.27 14.32
C LEU A 203 -1.23 -6.87 12.84
N PRO A 204 -1.34 -5.57 12.52
CA PRO A 204 -1.24 -5.08 11.15
C PRO A 204 0.16 -5.31 10.56
N ALA A 205 0.27 -5.20 9.24
CA ALA A 205 1.58 -5.15 8.60
C ALA A 205 2.33 -3.87 9.02
N ILE A 206 3.65 -3.96 9.10
CA ILE A 206 4.53 -2.80 9.29
C ILE A 206 4.15 -1.72 8.27
N ALA A 207 4.01 -0.49 8.75
CA ALA A 207 3.64 0.68 7.96
C ALA A 207 2.29 0.59 7.20
N GLN A 208 1.41 -0.37 7.54
CA GLN A 208 0.08 -0.44 6.94
C GLN A 208 -0.71 0.85 7.21
N GLY A 209 -1.43 1.35 6.21
CA GLY A 209 -2.21 2.59 6.28
C GLY A 209 -1.44 3.85 5.88
N ALA A 210 -0.12 3.82 5.85
CA ALA A 210 0.70 4.97 5.51
C ALA A 210 0.97 5.07 4.00
N ILE A 211 0.97 6.31 3.51
CA ILE A 211 1.48 6.71 2.20
C ILE A 211 2.84 7.34 2.42
N GLY A 212 3.84 6.87 1.66
CA GLY A 212 5.17 7.47 1.61
C GLY A 212 5.45 8.06 0.24
N ILE A 213 6.22 9.13 0.23
CA ILE A 213 6.61 9.82 -0.99
C ILE A 213 8.12 9.80 -1.08
N GLU A 214 8.63 9.20 -2.14
CA GLU A 214 10.04 9.04 -2.43
C GLU A 214 10.49 10.12 -3.42
N ARG A 215 11.70 10.62 -3.24
CA ARG A 215 12.32 11.65 -4.06
C ARG A 215 13.81 11.38 -4.27
N ARG A 216 14.44 12.11 -5.18
CA ARG A 216 15.90 12.16 -5.26
C ARG A 216 16.47 12.91 -4.05
N ILE A 217 17.61 12.45 -3.53
CA ILE A 217 18.28 13.06 -2.36
C ILE A 217 18.73 14.49 -2.66
N ASP A 218 19.22 14.72 -3.87
CA ASP A 218 19.81 15.97 -4.33
C ASP A 218 18.81 16.95 -4.98
N ASP A 219 17.51 16.77 -4.72
CA ASP A 219 16.44 17.63 -5.20
C ASP A 219 15.86 18.51 -4.07
N PRO A 220 16.42 19.70 -3.82
CA PRO A 220 15.96 20.58 -2.74
C PRO A 220 14.56 21.14 -2.99
N THR A 221 14.12 21.25 -4.25
CA THR A 221 12.78 21.75 -4.58
C THR A 221 11.70 20.77 -4.15
N THR A 222 11.85 19.49 -4.50
CA THR A 222 10.89 18.46 -4.05
C THR A 222 10.96 18.26 -2.54
N GLN A 223 12.16 18.37 -1.93
CA GLN A 223 12.31 18.29 -0.47
C GLN A 223 11.48 19.36 0.24
N GLU A 224 11.57 20.61 -0.18
CA GLU A 224 10.83 21.72 0.43
C GLU A 224 9.32 21.58 0.23
N MET A 225 8.88 21.15 -0.97
CA MET A 225 7.48 20.89 -1.25
C MET A 225 6.91 19.76 -0.39
N LEU A 226 7.64 18.67 -0.25
CA LEU A 226 7.21 17.52 0.53
C LEU A 226 7.23 17.79 2.04
N ALA A 227 8.14 18.65 2.53
CA ALA A 227 8.16 19.05 3.93
C ALA A 227 6.85 19.78 4.35
N ALA A 228 6.19 20.49 3.44
CA ALA A 228 4.93 21.17 3.71
C ALA A 228 3.72 20.25 3.90
N ILE A 229 3.80 18.99 3.45
CA ILE A 229 2.73 17.99 3.57
C ILE A 229 3.12 16.80 4.44
N HIS A 230 4.33 16.81 4.99
CA HIS A 230 4.82 15.72 5.85
C HIS A 230 4.10 15.71 7.20
N ASP A 231 3.59 14.53 7.58
CA ASP A 231 3.03 14.27 8.90
C ASP A 231 4.11 13.71 9.84
N HIS A 232 4.52 14.50 10.80
CA HIS A 232 5.60 14.19 11.73
C HIS A 232 5.30 12.95 12.58
N ASP A 233 4.07 12.82 13.09
CA ASP A 233 3.69 11.71 13.95
C ASP A 233 3.70 10.38 13.18
N THR A 234 3.22 10.39 11.94
CA THR A 234 3.36 9.24 11.05
C THR A 234 4.83 8.91 10.80
N GLY A 235 5.66 9.92 10.54
CA GLY A 235 7.11 9.76 10.35
C GLY A 235 7.78 9.06 11.53
N LEU A 236 7.51 9.49 12.76
CA LEU A 236 8.07 8.87 13.98
C LEU A 236 7.63 7.41 14.14
N ARG A 237 6.35 7.12 13.95
CA ARG A 237 5.82 5.75 14.03
C ARG A 237 6.46 4.84 12.98
N LEU A 238 6.55 5.31 11.74
CA LEU A 238 7.15 4.53 10.66
C LEU A 238 8.67 4.32 10.87
N ALA A 239 9.37 5.29 11.42
CA ALA A 239 10.78 5.14 11.75
C ALA A 239 10.98 3.97 12.74
N ALA A 240 10.16 3.90 13.79
CA ALA A 240 10.22 2.80 14.75
C ALA A 240 9.84 1.44 14.13
N GLU A 241 8.71 1.39 13.42
CA GLU A 241 8.22 0.16 12.77
C GLU A 241 9.22 -0.38 11.74
N ARG A 242 9.77 0.50 10.89
CA ARG A 242 10.73 0.12 9.85
C ARG A 242 12.10 -0.26 10.41
N ALA A 243 12.55 0.38 11.50
CA ALA A 243 13.77 -0.03 12.20
C ALA A 243 13.63 -1.46 12.76
N PHE A 244 12.47 -1.81 13.31
CA PHE A 244 12.18 -3.17 13.74
C PHE A 244 12.18 -4.15 12.55
N LEU A 245 11.51 -3.80 11.45
CA LEU A 245 11.48 -4.65 10.24
C LEU A 245 12.88 -4.87 9.66
N ALA A 246 13.77 -3.86 9.71
CA ALA A 246 15.14 -3.98 9.23
C ALA A 246 15.94 -5.03 10.00
N GLN A 247 15.66 -5.21 11.30
CA GLN A 247 16.28 -6.26 12.11
C GLN A 247 15.73 -7.67 11.80
N LEU A 248 14.54 -7.76 11.22
CA LEU A 248 13.86 -8.99 10.84
C LEU A 248 14.01 -9.33 9.35
N ASP A 249 15.06 -8.85 8.68
CA ASP A 249 15.33 -9.10 7.26
C ASP A 249 14.66 -8.14 6.26
N GLY A 250 13.85 -7.19 6.71
CA GLY A 250 13.40 -6.03 5.94
C GLY A 250 12.50 -6.29 4.74
N SER A 251 11.86 -7.45 4.65
CA SER A 251 10.99 -7.80 3.53
C SER A 251 9.50 -7.69 3.87
N CYS A 252 8.66 -7.54 2.84
CA CYS A 252 7.19 -7.55 3.01
C CYS A 252 6.63 -8.95 3.33
N GLU A 253 7.48 -9.97 3.45
CA GLU A 253 7.13 -11.36 3.78
C GLU A 253 7.40 -11.71 5.26
N THR A 254 7.97 -10.76 6.01
CA THR A 254 8.31 -10.95 7.44
C THR A 254 7.12 -10.69 8.34
#